data_794f831901f3e08216df6075363324cc
#
_entry.id   794f831901f3e08216df6075363324cc
#
_cell.length_a   1.000
_cell.length_b   1.000
_cell.length_c   1.000
_cell.angle_alpha   90.00
_cell.angle_beta   90.00
_cell.angle_gamma   90.00
#
_symmetry.space_group_name_H-M   'P 1'
#
loop_
_entity.id
_entity.type
_entity.pdbx_description
1 polymer ?
#
loop_
_entity_poly.entity_id
_entity_poly.type
_entity_poly.pdbx_seq_one_letter_code
_entity_poly.pdbx_strand_id
1 'polypeptide(L)'
;MDRFPDRNELRILFSHAAYQMAHCFSLRNNQVSHSQAWSTEDTQALLPTADVLVVSGFWQNEYLDHANRLRYIQSIGAGYDQFPLDTLKTRGISLANATGVNADAVSQHAMGLILALYRQLHIGRDNQQQKIWRGMISDLGAREDDLCGHTVLIVGLGAIGNRLAALSKAFGMTVVGVKRNIDDYSGPADEVVAPEC
;
A
#
# COMPACT_ATOMS: atom_id res chain seq x y z
N MET A 1 -30.46 -1.77 8.98
CA MET A 1 -29.14 -1.16 9.13
C MET A 1 -29.31 -0.03 10.14
N ASP A 2 -28.73 -0.16 11.30
CA ASP A 2 -28.69 0.92 12.26
C ASP A 2 -27.93 2.11 11.67
N ARG A 3 -28.58 3.25 11.66
CA ARG A 3 -27.99 4.47 11.08
C ARG A 3 -26.77 4.89 11.92
N PHE A 4 -25.72 5.38 11.28
CA PHE A 4 -24.63 6.04 12.00
C PHE A 4 -25.21 7.14 12.91
N PRO A 5 -24.59 7.38 14.09
CA PRO A 5 -24.96 8.52 14.91
C PRO A 5 -24.74 9.83 14.16
N ASP A 6 -25.36 10.90 14.64
CA ASP A 6 -25.14 12.22 14.07
C ASP A 6 -23.66 12.62 14.21
N ARG A 7 -23.20 13.50 13.32
CA ARG A 7 -21.78 13.86 13.18
C ARG A 7 -21.14 14.32 14.51
N ASN A 8 -21.87 15.02 15.35
CA ASN A 8 -21.43 15.51 16.65
C ASN A 8 -21.36 14.42 17.74
N GLU A 9 -22.00 13.28 17.52
CA GLU A 9 -22.00 12.12 18.41
C GLU A 9 -21.04 11.02 17.94
N LEU A 10 -20.60 11.09 16.66
CA LEU A 10 -19.70 10.12 16.05
C LEU A 10 -18.32 10.13 16.72
N ARG A 11 -17.82 8.96 17.05
CA ARG A 11 -16.51 8.77 17.70
C ARG A 11 -15.61 7.89 16.86
N ILE A 12 -14.45 8.43 16.49
CA ILE A 12 -13.44 7.74 15.68
C ILE A 12 -12.25 7.38 16.58
N LEU A 13 -11.88 6.11 16.56
CA LEU A 13 -10.64 5.62 17.18
C LEU A 13 -9.62 5.31 16.09
N PHE A 14 -8.48 5.96 16.14
CA PHE A 14 -7.31 5.65 15.35
C PHE A 14 -6.37 4.75 16.17
N SER A 15 -5.89 3.66 15.60
CA SER A 15 -5.08 2.66 16.29
C SER A 15 -3.86 2.29 15.46
N HIS A 16 -2.68 2.76 15.86
CA HIS A 16 -1.41 2.47 15.19
C HIS A 16 -0.21 2.85 16.06
N ALA A 17 0.88 2.04 15.99
CA ALA A 17 2.10 2.24 16.78
C ALA A 17 2.88 3.51 16.44
N ALA A 18 2.75 4.05 15.22
CA ALA A 18 3.61 5.13 14.72
C ALA A 18 2.88 6.23 13.96
N TYR A 19 1.76 5.93 13.29
CA TYR A 19 1.07 6.92 12.46
C TYR A 19 0.21 7.84 13.29
N GLN A 20 0.46 9.13 13.21
CA GLN A 20 -0.27 10.18 13.92
C GLN A 20 -1.59 10.55 13.22
N MET A 21 -2.45 9.55 13.07
CA MET A 21 -3.68 9.68 12.29
C MET A 21 -4.66 10.66 12.90
N ALA A 22 -4.82 10.64 14.22
CA ALA A 22 -5.71 11.58 14.92
C ALA A 22 -5.24 13.03 14.74
N HIS A 23 -3.93 13.28 14.82
CA HIS A 23 -3.36 14.59 14.53
C HIS A 23 -3.64 15.04 13.10
N CYS A 24 -3.34 14.20 12.12
CA CYS A 24 -3.63 14.52 10.71
C CYS A 24 -5.13 14.74 10.44
N PHE A 25 -5.99 14.02 11.16
CA PHE A 25 -7.43 14.17 11.06
C PHE A 25 -7.91 15.50 11.66
N SER A 26 -7.34 15.93 12.81
CA SER A 26 -7.69 17.18 13.47
C SER A 26 -7.38 18.42 12.62
N LEU A 27 -6.32 18.35 11.78
CA LEU A 27 -5.95 19.44 10.86
C LEU A 27 -7.03 19.75 9.80
N ARG A 28 -7.98 18.84 9.60
CA ARG A 28 -9.10 19.02 8.66
C ARG A 28 -10.29 19.78 9.24
N ASN A 29 -10.20 20.27 10.47
CA ASN A 29 -11.20 21.07 11.16
C ASN A 29 -12.64 20.53 11.04
N ASN A 30 -12.82 19.21 11.26
CA ASN A 30 -14.09 18.52 10.99
C ASN A 30 -15.04 18.43 12.19
N GLN A 31 -14.62 18.83 13.39
CA GLN A 31 -15.39 18.82 14.64
C GLN A 31 -15.92 17.43 15.06
N VAL A 32 -15.39 16.34 14.48
CA VAL A 32 -15.76 14.97 14.87
C VAL A 32 -14.89 14.52 16.02
N SER A 33 -15.51 13.95 17.07
CA SER A 33 -14.79 13.42 18.22
C SER A 33 -13.87 12.27 17.80
N HIS A 34 -12.61 12.32 18.18
CA HIS A 34 -11.64 11.30 17.82
C HIS A 34 -10.57 11.11 18.88
N SER A 35 -9.95 9.95 18.90
CA SER A 35 -8.87 9.58 19.80
C SER A 35 -7.81 8.74 19.07
N GLN A 36 -6.62 8.63 19.66
CA GLN A 36 -5.50 7.82 19.16
C GLN A 36 -5.12 6.80 20.22
N ALA A 37 -5.05 5.55 19.82
CA ALA A 37 -4.43 4.45 20.56
C ALA A 37 -3.06 4.16 19.96
N TRP A 38 -2.05 3.97 20.81
CA TRP A 38 -0.66 3.71 20.43
C TRP A 38 -0.23 2.29 20.70
N SER A 39 -1.09 1.51 21.36
CA SER A 39 -0.88 0.11 21.69
C SER A 39 -2.16 -0.70 21.48
N THR A 40 -2.06 -2.02 21.56
CA THR A 40 -3.21 -2.94 21.55
C THR A 40 -4.06 -2.77 22.81
N GLU A 41 -3.42 -2.53 23.96
CA GLU A 41 -4.05 -2.29 25.25
C GLU A 41 -4.88 -1.01 25.23
N ASP A 42 -4.31 0.09 24.71
CA ASP A 42 -5.04 1.35 24.52
C ASP A 42 -6.23 1.16 23.58
N THR A 43 -6.02 0.41 22.49
CA THR A 43 -7.08 0.11 21.52
C THR A 43 -8.24 -0.61 22.20
N GLN A 44 -7.95 -1.65 22.97
CA GLN A 44 -8.95 -2.42 23.70
C GLN A 44 -9.70 -1.57 24.72
N ALA A 45 -9.01 -0.66 25.41
CA ALA A 45 -9.61 0.22 26.42
C ALA A 45 -10.56 1.27 25.80
N LEU A 46 -10.23 1.82 24.63
CA LEU A 46 -10.97 2.90 23.99
C LEU A 46 -12.09 2.40 23.05
N LEU A 47 -11.95 1.20 22.51
CA LEU A 47 -12.85 0.64 21.50
C LEU A 47 -14.32 0.55 21.92
N PRO A 48 -14.71 0.25 23.17
CA PRO A 48 -16.11 0.20 23.57
C PRO A 48 -16.90 1.49 23.32
N THR A 49 -16.21 2.62 23.20
CA THR A 49 -16.82 3.94 22.96
C THR A 49 -16.80 4.37 21.49
N ALA A 50 -16.13 3.64 20.61
CA ALA A 50 -15.92 4.01 19.22
C ALA A 50 -17.02 3.48 18.29
N ASP A 51 -17.48 4.34 17.37
CA ASP A 51 -18.36 3.97 16.27
C ASP A 51 -17.57 3.59 15.02
N VAL A 52 -16.37 4.16 14.87
CA VAL A 52 -15.44 3.93 13.75
C VAL A 52 -14.06 3.57 14.30
N LEU A 53 -13.47 2.49 13.80
CA LEU A 53 -12.08 2.10 14.08
C LEU A 53 -11.24 2.20 12.81
N VAL A 54 -10.13 2.94 12.88
CA VAL A 54 -9.11 3.02 11.82
C VAL A 54 -7.89 2.26 12.30
N VAL A 55 -7.60 1.09 11.71
CA VAL A 55 -6.61 0.13 12.23
C VAL A 55 -5.96 -0.69 11.11
N SER A 56 -4.82 -1.30 11.39
CA SER A 56 -4.21 -2.34 10.56
C SER A 56 -3.55 -3.41 11.44
N GLY A 57 -2.24 -3.34 11.68
CA GLY A 57 -1.47 -4.37 12.40
C GLY A 57 -1.87 -4.59 13.87
N PHE A 58 -2.63 -3.68 14.46
CA PHE A 58 -3.15 -3.84 15.83
C PHE A 58 -4.52 -4.53 15.89
N TRP A 59 -5.07 -4.99 14.75
CA TRP A 59 -6.35 -5.70 14.76
C TRP A 59 -6.24 -7.03 15.51
N GLN A 60 -7.21 -7.28 16.37
CA GLN A 60 -7.44 -8.55 17.08
C GLN A 60 -8.92 -8.89 17.00
N ASN A 61 -9.25 -10.17 16.74
CA ASN A 61 -10.65 -10.60 16.59
C ASN A 61 -11.45 -10.46 17.89
N GLU A 62 -10.77 -10.57 19.03
CA GLU A 62 -11.33 -10.42 20.38
C GLU A 62 -11.88 -9.00 20.63
N TYR A 63 -11.45 -8.02 19.88
CA TYR A 63 -12.01 -6.66 19.94
C TYR A 63 -13.51 -6.64 19.71
N LEU A 64 -14.01 -7.54 18.89
CA LEU A 64 -15.43 -7.62 18.60
C LEU A 64 -16.28 -7.93 19.85
N ASP A 65 -15.74 -8.61 20.86
CA ASP A 65 -16.49 -8.94 22.08
C ASP A 65 -16.84 -7.70 22.92
N HIS A 66 -16.11 -6.60 22.73
CA HIS A 66 -16.28 -5.37 23.47
C HIS A 66 -16.71 -4.17 22.60
N ALA A 67 -16.75 -4.34 21.27
CA ALA A 67 -17.03 -3.28 20.30
C ALA A 67 -18.52 -3.10 20.01
N ASN A 68 -19.34 -2.88 21.04
CA ASN A 68 -20.81 -2.84 20.91
C ASN A 68 -21.33 -1.64 20.07
N ARG A 69 -20.54 -0.57 19.98
CA ARG A 69 -20.88 0.63 19.20
C ARG A 69 -20.31 0.61 17.79
N LEU A 70 -19.33 -0.27 17.52
CA LEU A 70 -18.59 -0.28 16.28
C LEU A 70 -19.48 -0.58 15.07
N ARG A 71 -19.44 0.28 14.05
CA ARG A 71 -20.24 0.21 12.83
C ARG A 71 -19.37 0.18 11.56
N TYR A 72 -18.14 0.69 11.66
CA TYR A 72 -17.25 0.79 10.53
C TYR A 72 -15.80 0.58 10.93
N ILE A 73 -15.10 -0.20 10.12
CA ILE A 73 -13.66 -0.42 10.22
C ILE A 73 -13.01 0.08 8.93
N GLN A 74 -12.02 0.97 9.06
CA GLN A 74 -11.12 1.33 7.99
C GLN A 74 -9.78 0.65 8.21
N SER A 75 -9.47 -0.37 7.39
CA SER A 75 -8.09 -0.87 7.31
C SER A 75 -7.22 0.17 6.61
N ILE A 76 -6.09 0.54 7.22
CA ILE A 76 -5.09 1.43 6.60
C ILE A 76 -4.15 0.71 5.63
N GLY A 77 -4.22 -0.61 5.59
CA GLY A 77 -3.55 -1.47 4.61
C GLY A 77 -4.49 -1.88 3.47
N ALA A 78 -3.91 -2.40 2.39
CA ALA A 78 -4.66 -2.99 1.28
C ALA A 78 -5.20 -4.39 1.62
N GLY A 79 -4.47 -5.17 2.44
CA GLY A 79 -4.90 -6.49 2.91
C GLY A 79 -6.05 -6.39 3.92
N TYR A 80 -6.91 -7.38 3.90
CA TYR A 80 -8.05 -7.50 4.82
C TYR A 80 -8.30 -8.93 5.31
N ASP A 81 -7.40 -9.86 5.01
CA ASP A 81 -7.53 -11.28 5.36
C ASP A 81 -7.56 -11.54 6.87
N GLN A 82 -7.00 -10.61 7.66
CA GLN A 82 -7.01 -10.66 9.12
C GLN A 82 -8.39 -10.39 9.74
N PHE A 83 -9.34 -9.83 9.00
CA PHE A 83 -10.65 -9.49 9.52
C PHE A 83 -11.66 -10.63 9.32
N PRO A 84 -12.45 -11.01 10.32
CA PRO A 84 -13.45 -12.06 10.23
C PRO A 84 -14.72 -11.58 9.51
N LEU A 85 -14.70 -11.57 8.17
CA LEU A 85 -15.71 -10.96 7.32
C LEU A 85 -17.14 -11.43 7.65
N ASP A 86 -17.35 -12.71 7.89
CA ASP A 86 -18.67 -13.26 8.21
C ASP A 86 -19.21 -12.74 9.55
N THR A 87 -18.33 -12.60 10.55
CA THR A 87 -18.69 -12.03 11.84
C THR A 87 -19.02 -10.56 11.72
N LEU A 88 -18.21 -9.79 10.96
CA LEU A 88 -18.48 -8.37 10.72
C LEU A 88 -19.83 -8.17 10.01
N LYS A 89 -20.11 -8.99 9.00
CA LYS A 89 -21.38 -8.96 8.27
C LYS A 89 -22.57 -9.26 9.20
N THR A 90 -22.45 -10.27 10.03
CA THR A 90 -23.51 -10.67 10.97
C THR A 90 -23.79 -9.57 12.00
N ARG A 91 -22.75 -8.83 12.41
CA ARG A 91 -22.86 -7.69 13.35
C ARG A 91 -23.22 -6.38 12.68
N GLY A 92 -23.38 -6.34 11.35
CA GLY A 92 -23.68 -5.12 10.58
C GLY A 92 -22.52 -4.12 10.54
N ILE A 93 -21.27 -4.56 10.77
CA ILE A 93 -20.07 -3.73 10.73
C ILE A 93 -19.53 -3.71 9.30
N SER A 94 -19.43 -2.52 8.72
CA SER A 94 -18.83 -2.33 7.39
C SER A 94 -17.31 -2.29 7.49
N LEU A 95 -16.62 -2.91 6.53
CA LEU A 95 -15.17 -2.88 6.39
C LEU A 95 -14.77 -2.25 5.06
N ALA A 96 -13.85 -1.31 5.07
CA ALA A 96 -13.13 -0.86 3.88
C ALA A 96 -11.62 -0.96 4.10
N ASN A 97 -10.89 -1.09 3.00
CA ASN A 97 -9.44 -1.11 3.00
C ASN A 97 -8.85 0.09 2.25
N ALA A 98 -7.53 0.21 2.26
CA ALA A 98 -6.79 1.29 1.61
C ALA A 98 -6.15 0.84 0.27
N THR A 99 -6.85 -0.02 -0.48
CA THR A 99 -6.36 -0.48 -1.79
C THR A 99 -6.08 0.71 -2.72
N GLY A 100 -4.90 0.70 -3.33
CA GLY A 100 -4.48 1.69 -4.34
C GLY A 100 -3.80 2.94 -3.78
N VAL A 101 -3.94 3.27 -2.49
CA VAL A 101 -3.37 4.51 -1.93
C VAL A 101 -1.84 4.59 -2.01
N ASN A 102 -1.15 3.47 -2.09
CA ASN A 102 0.30 3.39 -2.17
C ASN A 102 0.82 3.01 -3.57
N ALA A 103 -0.04 2.98 -4.58
CA ALA A 103 0.33 2.52 -5.92
C ALA A 103 1.48 3.35 -6.52
N ASP A 104 1.45 4.66 -6.39
CA ASP A 104 2.53 5.54 -6.84
C ASP A 104 3.83 5.29 -6.07
N ALA A 105 3.78 5.25 -4.75
CA ALA A 105 4.96 5.07 -3.93
C ALA A 105 5.65 3.72 -4.20
N VAL A 106 4.88 2.63 -4.28
CA VAL A 106 5.42 1.28 -4.53
C VAL A 106 5.96 1.15 -5.94
N SER A 107 5.26 1.68 -6.95
CA SER A 107 5.75 1.63 -8.33
C SER A 107 7.01 2.47 -8.54
N GLN A 108 7.11 3.64 -7.91
CA GLN A 108 8.32 4.47 -7.93
C GLN A 108 9.48 3.78 -7.22
N HIS A 109 9.23 3.12 -6.08
CA HIS A 109 10.25 2.33 -5.39
C HIS A 109 10.76 1.18 -6.26
N ALA A 110 9.86 0.42 -6.91
CA ALA A 110 10.24 -0.64 -7.83
C ALA A 110 11.09 -0.11 -8.99
N MET A 111 10.69 1.01 -9.62
CA MET A 111 11.49 1.64 -10.67
C MET A 111 12.84 2.14 -10.14
N GLY A 112 12.88 2.67 -8.93
CA GLY A 112 14.13 3.08 -8.26
C GLY A 112 15.10 1.90 -8.08
N LEU A 113 14.61 0.73 -7.70
CA LEU A 113 15.41 -0.50 -7.59
C LEU A 113 15.91 -0.97 -8.97
N ILE A 114 15.07 -0.95 -9.99
CA ILE A 114 15.46 -1.29 -11.36
C ILE A 114 16.59 -0.36 -11.84
N LEU A 115 16.42 0.94 -11.67
CA LEU A 115 17.45 1.94 -12.01
C LEU A 115 18.73 1.74 -11.20
N ALA A 116 18.62 1.44 -9.91
CA ALA A 116 19.78 1.20 -9.06
C ALA A 116 20.62 0.01 -9.52
N LEU A 117 19.97 -1.05 -10.01
CA LEU A 117 20.65 -2.22 -10.56
C LEU A 117 21.29 -1.91 -11.92
N TYR A 118 20.53 -1.39 -12.87
CA TYR A 118 21.02 -1.10 -14.22
C TYR A 118 22.14 -0.06 -14.22
N ARG A 119 22.01 0.99 -13.41
CA ARG A 119 23.02 2.07 -13.30
C ARG A 119 24.06 1.80 -12.22
N GLN A 120 24.09 0.62 -11.61
CA GLN A 120 25.04 0.19 -10.59
C GLN A 120 25.22 1.22 -9.46
N LEU A 121 24.12 1.88 -9.03
CA LEU A 121 24.19 2.97 -8.02
C LEU A 121 24.73 2.48 -6.69
N HIS A 122 24.47 1.22 -6.31
CA HIS A 122 25.01 0.58 -5.11
C HIS A 122 26.55 0.46 -5.17
N ILE A 123 27.12 0.07 -6.33
CA ILE A 123 28.59 0.01 -6.53
C ILE A 123 29.18 1.41 -6.48
N GLY A 124 28.53 2.39 -7.12
CA GLY A 124 28.94 3.80 -7.06
C GLY A 124 28.98 4.34 -5.62
N ARG A 125 27.97 3.98 -4.82
CA ARG A 125 27.87 4.35 -3.41
C ARG A 125 28.98 3.72 -2.55
N ASP A 126 29.29 2.46 -2.77
CA ASP A 126 30.35 1.74 -2.05
C ASP A 126 31.73 2.30 -2.42
N ASN A 127 31.99 2.57 -3.68
CA ASN A 127 33.21 3.22 -4.16
C ASN A 127 33.37 4.63 -3.55
N GLN A 128 32.28 5.39 -3.45
CA GLN A 128 32.30 6.72 -2.82
C GLN A 128 32.75 6.64 -1.34
N GLN A 129 32.25 5.66 -0.59
CA GLN A 129 32.66 5.47 0.79
C GLN A 129 34.16 5.15 0.93
N GLN A 130 34.69 4.38 -0.01
CA GLN A 130 36.08 3.98 -0.07
C GLN A 130 36.99 5.04 -0.73
N LYS A 131 36.41 6.16 -1.21
CA LYS A 131 37.11 7.22 -1.97
C LYS A 131 37.77 6.68 -3.24
N ILE A 132 37.15 5.68 -3.87
CA ILE A 132 37.60 5.08 -5.11
C ILE A 132 36.87 5.78 -6.26
N TRP A 133 37.64 6.41 -7.19
CA TRP A 133 37.13 6.83 -8.46
C TRP A 133 37.32 5.69 -9.46
N ARG A 134 36.21 5.12 -9.93
CA ARG A 134 36.23 4.01 -10.86
C ARG A 134 36.87 4.41 -12.18
N GLY A 135 37.83 3.61 -12.64
CA GLY A 135 38.40 3.74 -13.98
C GLY A 135 37.45 3.31 -15.11
N MET A 136 37.94 3.39 -16.33
CA MET A 136 37.22 2.88 -17.51
C MET A 136 37.15 1.34 -17.47
N ILE A 137 35.99 0.78 -17.73
CA ILE A 137 35.76 -0.67 -17.74
C ILE A 137 35.78 -1.14 -19.18
N SER A 138 36.69 -2.08 -19.51
CA SER A 138 36.78 -2.69 -20.84
C SER A 138 35.79 -3.85 -21.01
N ASP A 139 35.50 -4.59 -19.95
CA ASP A 139 34.50 -5.67 -19.97
C ASP A 139 33.10 -5.09 -20.12
N LEU A 140 32.44 -5.38 -21.23
CA LEU A 140 31.10 -4.91 -21.55
C LEU A 140 30.07 -5.42 -20.54
N GLY A 141 30.21 -6.65 -20.05
CA GLY A 141 29.29 -7.26 -19.09
C GLY A 141 29.36 -6.65 -17.68
N ALA A 142 30.46 -5.91 -17.38
CA ALA A 142 30.64 -5.23 -16.08
C ALA A 142 30.24 -3.74 -16.11
N ARG A 143 29.79 -3.23 -17.26
CA ARG A 143 29.34 -1.83 -17.40
C ARG A 143 27.91 -1.65 -16.91
N GLU A 144 27.56 -0.39 -16.63
CA GLU A 144 26.18 0.01 -16.51
C GLU A 144 25.47 -0.17 -17.85
N ASP A 145 24.17 -0.46 -17.77
CA ASP A 145 23.32 -0.60 -18.93
C ASP A 145 22.15 0.38 -18.90
N ASP A 146 21.55 0.64 -20.03
CA ASP A 146 20.39 1.52 -20.19
C ASP A 146 19.11 0.68 -20.18
N LEU A 147 18.01 1.26 -19.71
CA LEU A 147 16.71 0.58 -19.70
C LEU A 147 16.07 0.50 -21.10
N CYS A 148 16.42 1.44 -21.97
CA CYS A 148 15.84 1.52 -23.30
C CYS A 148 16.13 0.23 -24.11
N GLY A 149 15.07 -0.34 -24.69
CA GLY A 149 15.14 -1.58 -25.49
C GLY A 149 15.09 -2.87 -24.68
N HIS A 150 15.19 -2.81 -23.34
CA HIS A 150 15.00 -3.98 -22.50
C HIS A 150 13.52 -4.29 -22.27
N THR A 151 13.24 -5.56 -21.96
CA THR A 151 11.89 -6.03 -21.63
C THR A 151 11.75 -6.19 -20.12
N VAL A 152 10.66 -5.68 -19.56
CA VAL A 152 10.26 -5.93 -18.17
C VAL A 152 9.02 -6.81 -18.14
N LEU A 153 9.07 -7.88 -17.33
CA LEU A 153 7.92 -8.72 -17.03
C LEU A 153 7.30 -8.26 -15.71
N ILE A 154 6.02 -7.91 -15.75
CA ILE A 154 5.25 -7.47 -14.57
C ILE A 154 4.18 -8.51 -14.25
N VAL A 155 4.37 -9.23 -13.15
CA VAL A 155 3.40 -10.22 -12.67
C VAL A 155 2.33 -9.52 -11.83
N GLY A 156 1.16 -9.31 -12.43
CA GLY A 156 0.02 -8.63 -11.84
C GLY A 156 -0.15 -7.18 -12.32
N LEU A 157 -1.06 -6.96 -13.26
CA LEU A 157 -1.43 -5.64 -13.79
C LEU A 157 -2.61 -5.02 -13.03
N GLY A 158 -2.47 -4.92 -11.71
CA GLY A 158 -3.35 -4.10 -10.85
C GLY A 158 -2.91 -2.62 -10.82
N ALA A 159 -3.32 -1.87 -9.80
CA ALA A 159 -2.97 -0.44 -9.67
C ALA A 159 -1.44 -0.20 -9.68
N ILE A 160 -0.68 -1.00 -8.90
CA ILE A 160 0.79 -0.89 -8.83
C ILE A 160 1.42 -1.30 -10.16
N GLY A 161 1.04 -2.47 -10.70
CA GLY A 161 1.64 -3.00 -11.93
C GLY A 161 1.39 -2.10 -13.13
N ASN A 162 0.19 -1.54 -13.29
CA ASN A 162 -0.11 -0.57 -14.35
C ASN A 162 0.70 0.72 -14.20
N ARG A 163 0.88 1.20 -12.97
CA ARG A 163 1.71 2.38 -12.74
C ARG A 163 3.19 2.12 -13.06
N LEU A 164 3.72 0.95 -12.64
CA LEU A 164 5.08 0.52 -12.99
C LEU A 164 5.23 0.35 -14.51
N ALA A 165 4.25 -0.24 -15.19
CA ALA A 165 4.24 -0.37 -16.63
C ALA A 165 4.37 0.99 -17.34
N ALA A 166 3.58 1.99 -16.90
CA ALA A 166 3.67 3.35 -17.44
C ALA A 166 5.04 3.98 -17.21
N LEU A 167 5.65 3.79 -16.03
CA LEU A 167 7.01 4.25 -15.75
C LEU A 167 8.03 3.54 -16.65
N SER A 168 7.95 2.22 -16.80
CA SER A 168 8.84 1.43 -17.67
C SER A 168 8.76 1.89 -19.12
N LYS A 169 7.56 2.17 -19.62
CA LYS A 169 7.36 2.74 -20.97
C LYS A 169 8.06 4.09 -21.14
N ALA A 170 8.03 4.95 -20.11
CA ALA A 170 8.71 6.24 -20.17
C ALA A 170 10.24 6.12 -20.26
N PHE A 171 10.81 4.99 -19.82
CA PHE A 171 12.23 4.65 -19.97
C PHE A 171 12.52 3.86 -21.26
N GLY A 172 11.57 3.74 -22.19
CA GLY A 172 11.78 3.05 -23.47
C GLY A 172 11.83 1.52 -23.38
N MET A 173 11.31 0.94 -22.29
CA MET A 173 11.23 -0.52 -22.14
C MET A 173 10.04 -1.10 -22.89
N THR A 174 10.15 -2.37 -23.30
CA THR A 174 8.99 -3.21 -23.67
C THR A 174 8.40 -3.80 -22.40
N VAL A 175 7.08 -3.74 -22.26
CA VAL A 175 6.38 -4.21 -21.05
C VAL A 175 5.52 -5.42 -21.40
N VAL A 176 5.84 -6.57 -20.80
CA VAL A 176 5.02 -7.78 -20.79
C VAL A 176 4.36 -7.91 -19.44
N GLY A 177 3.05 -8.04 -19.39
CA GLY A 177 2.30 -8.12 -18.15
C GLY A 177 1.56 -9.45 -17.99
N VAL A 178 1.51 -9.98 -16.78
CA VAL A 178 0.71 -11.16 -16.43
C VAL A 178 -0.56 -10.74 -15.72
N LYS A 179 -1.74 -11.18 -16.21
CA LYS A 179 -3.04 -10.86 -15.63
C LYS A 179 -4.02 -12.02 -15.85
N ARG A 180 -4.81 -12.37 -14.82
CA ARG A 180 -5.79 -13.46 -14.90
C ARG A 180 -6.90 -13.21 -15.91
N ASN A 181 -7.42 -12.02 -15.99
CA ASN A 181 -8.43 -11.61 -16.97
C ASN A 181 -7.78 -10.61 -17.96
N ILE A 182 -7.51 -11.06 -19.17
CA ILE A 182 -6.80 -10.29 -20.19
C ILE A 182 -7.76 -9.51 -21.11
N ASP A 183 -9.02 -9.95 -21.23
CA ASP A 183 -9.96 -9.42 -22.24
C ASP A 183 -10.31 -7.94 -21.98
N ASP A 184 -10.34 -7.51 -20.72
CA ASP A 184 -10.68 -6.15 -20.31
C ASP A 184 -9.46 -5.25 -20.08
N TYR A 185 -8.28 -5.66 -20.55
CA TYR A 185 -7.08 -4.88 -20.31
C TYR A 185 -6.96 -3.70 -21.29
N SER A 186 -6.80 -2.50 -20.74
CA SER A 186 -6.62 -1.25 -21.49
C SER A 186 -5.47 -0.39 -20.94
N GLY A 187 -4.52 -1.01 -20.26
CA GLY A 187 -3.39 -0.32 -19.63
C GLY A 187 -2.17 -0.17 -20.54
N PRO A 188 -1.01 0.28 -20.00
CA PRO A 188 0.17 0.65 -20.76
C PRO A 188 1.09 -0.50 -21.16
N ALA A 189 0.81 -1.78 -20.81
CA ALA A 189 1.63 -2.92 -21.24
C ALA A 189 1.52 -3.15 -22.76
N ASP A 190 2.64 -3.54 -23.40
CA ASP A 190 2.68 -3.84 -24.82
C ASP A 190 2.07 -5.21 -25.12
N GLU A 191 2.23 -6.15 -24.19
CA GLU A 191 1.71 -7.51 -24.28
C GLU A 191 1.15 -7.94 -22.92
N VAL A 192 0.05 -8.69 -22.93
CA VAL A 192 -0.55 -9.24 -21.70
C VAL A 192 -0.82 -10.72 -21.90
N VAL A 193 -0.36 -11.52 -20.95
CA VAL A 193 -0.51 -12.98 -20.98
C VAL A 193 -1.24 -13.48 -19.73
N ALA A 194 -1.90 -14.63 -19.85
CA ALA A 194 -2.50 -15.33 -18.72
C ALA A 194 -1.42 -16.05 -17.88
N PRO A 195 -1.69 -16.32 -16.58
CA PRO A 195 -0.71 -16.98 -15.70
C PRO A 195 -0.30 -18.40 -16.11
N GLU A 196 -1.14 -19.07 -16.88
CA GLU A 196 -0.93 -20.47 -17.33
C GLU A 196 -0.16 -20.56 -18.67
N CYS A 197 0.31 -19.46 -19.22
CA CYS A 197 1.06 -19.41 -20.48
C CYS A 197 2.56 -19.54 -20.26
#